data_750ad4eb54a4272aa991ea9882face4f
#
_entry.id   750ad4eb54a4272aa991ea9882face4f
#
_cell.length_a   1.000
_cell.length_b   1.000
_cell.length_c   1.000
_cell.angle_alpha   90.00
_cell.angle_beta   90.00
_cell.angle_gamma   90.00
#
_symmetry.space_group_name_H-M   'P 1'
#
loop_
_entity.id
_entity.type
_entity.pdbx_description
1 polymer ?
#
loop_
_entity_poly.entity_id
_entity_poly.type
_entity_poly.pdbx_seq_one_letter_code
_entity_poly.pdbx_strand_id
1 'polypeptide(L)'
;MKNTIRRGLCLLLLLAMTAAMAACGQKNTNTGTDEKTMVYAVEAGSAGEEVAKEKGWTVNSVQDQAAALMEVASGTSDAAIIDLLMAGAMIGEGTSYPDLTYTDRLTEEEYGIGCRKGSDLAQYINCVLGDAYQSGTMQKLAQQYGITEELLVPQQEGTFTAGEDSDVSYIQQKGTLVVGITEFAPMDYKDENGQWIGFDADLAKLVAERLGVEIQFVVIDWGQKINELDSKAIDVVWNGMTLTDGVMSAMACTNAYCKNA
;
A
#
# COMPACT_ATOMS: atom_id res chain seq x y z
N MET A 1 9.71 -73.61 32.51
CA MET A 1 8.40 -72.89 32.39
C MET A 1 8.44 -71.37 32.55
N LYS A 2 9.59 -70.74 32.92
CA LYS A 2 9.67 -69.27 33.12
C LYS A 2 10.07 -68.44 31.82
N ASN A 3 10.63 -69.12 30.83
CA ASN A 3 11.11 -68.43 29.61
C ASN A 3 10.10 -68.32 28.48
N THR A 4 9.02 -69.10 28.51
CA THR A 4 7.99 -69.09 27.46
C THR A 4 6.96 -67.95 27.66
N ILE A 5 6.72 -67.56 28.90
CA ILE A 5 5.80 -66.45 29.26
C ILE A 5 6.39 -65.07 28.91
N ARG A 6 7.74 -64.96 29.07
CA ARG A 6 8.43 -63.73 28.70
C ARG A 6 8.42 -63.43 27.17
N ARG A 7 8.45 -64.47 26.33
CA ARG A 7 8.43 -64.36 24.90
C ARG A 7 7.02 -64.06 24.36
N GLY A 8 5.97 -64.55 24.99
CA GLY A 8 4.59 -64.25 24.66
C GLY A 8 4.18 -62.82 25.01
N LEU A 9 4.71 -62.29 26.14
CA LEU A 9 4.40 -60.92 26.57
C LEU A 9 5.08 -59.86 25.68
N CYS A 10 6.29 -60.12 25.16
CA CYS A 10 6.98 -59.24 24.24
C CYS A 10 6.35 -59.23 22.85
N LEU A 11 5.77 -60.33 22.39
CA LEU A 11 5.07 -60.42 21.11
C LEU A 11 3.72 -59.72 21.15
N LEU A 12 3.01 -59.73 22.26
CA LEU A 12 1.76 -59.02 22.47
C LEU A 12 1.96 -57.51 22.58
N LEU A 13 3.06 -57.05 23.17
CA LEU A 13 3.44 -55.63 23.23
C LEU A 13 3.89 -55.10 21.85
N LEU A 14 4.53 -55.90 21.01
CA LEU A 14 4.90 -55.53 19.65
C LEU A 14 3.67 -55.44 18.71
N LEU A 15 2.66 -56.34 18.90
CA LEU A 15 1.42 -56.28 18.14
C LEU A 15 0.54 -55.09 18.54
N ALA A 16 0.57 -54.67 19.79
CA ALA A 16 -0.15 -53.49 20.26
C ALA A 16 0.49 -52.18 19.77
N MET A 17 1.80 -52.11 19.55
CA MET A 17 2.46 -50.93 18.98
C MET A 17 2.27 -50.80 17.47
N THR A 18 2.07 -51.89 16.70
CA THR A 18 1.80 -51.81 15.27
C THR A 18 0.35 -51.44 14.95
N ALA A 19 -0.59 -51.68 15.87
CA ALA A 19 -1.98 -51.25 15.72
C ALA A 19 -2.18 -49.74 16.04
N ALA A 20 -1.28 -49.11 16.80
CA ALA A 20 -1.36 -47.69 17.12
C ALA A 20 -0.79 -46.79 16.00
N MET A 21 0.01 -47.33 15.07
CA MET A 21 0.52 -46.55 13.93
C MET A 21 -0.37 -46.56 12.68
N ALA A 22 -1.41 -47.40 12.68
CA ALA A 22 -2.40 -47.42 11.57
C ALA A 22 -3.61 -46.48 11.80
N ALA A 23 -3.65 -45.75 12.94
CA ALA A 23 -4.70 -44.79 13.28
C ALA A 23 -4.27 -43.32 13.09
N CYS A 24 -3.03 -43.05 12.62
CA CYS A 24 -2.73 -41.77 12.01
C CYS A 24 -3.25 -41.77 10.57
N GLY A 25 -4.58 -41.71 10.43
CA GLY A 25 -5.25 -41.41 9.19
C GLY A 25 -4.71 -40.09 8.69
N GLN A 26 -4.35 -40.07 7.41
CA GLN A 26 -4.20 -38.85 6.66
C GLN A 26 -5.30 -37.87 7.07
N LYS A 27 -4.99 -36.89 7.90
CA LYS A 27 -5.68 -35.61 7.84
C LYS A 27 -5.25 -35.04 6.52
N ASN A 28 -6.08 -35.24 5.51
CA ASN A 28 -6.18 -34.26 4.43
C ASN A 28 -6.51 -32.93 5.12
N THR A 29 -5.49 -32.20 5.49
CA THR A 29 -5.61 -30.78 5.80
C THR A 29 -5.72 -30.03 4.50
N ASN A 30 -6.80 -30.26 3.75
CA ASN A 30 -7.43 -29.25 2.95
C ASN A 30 -8.26 -28.40 3.94
N THR A 31 -7.62 -27.75 4.88
CA THR A 31 -8.20 -26.56 5.50
C THR A 31 -7.93 -25.41 4.54
N GLY A 32 -8.65 -25.39 3.43
CA GLY A 32 -8.98 -24.12 2.81
C GLY A 32 -9.76 -23.39 3.90
N THR A 33 -9.11 -22.46 4.59
CA THR A 33 -9.79 -21.48 5.43
C THR A 33 -10.78 -20.82 4.49
N ASP A 34 -12.07 -20.89 4.80
CA ASP A 34 -13.09 -20.28 3.96
C ASP A 34 -12.81 -18.77 4.05
N GLU A 35 -12.39 -18.15 2.94
CA GLU A 35 -12.06 -16.72 2.84
C GLU A 35 -13.13 -15.83 3.48
N LYS A 36 -14.39 -16.28 3.45
CA LYS A 36 -15.51 -15.57 4.06
C LYS A 36 -15.52 -15.57 5.59
N THR A 37 -14.75 -16.47 6.23
CA THR A 37 -14.65 -16.53 7.69
C THR A 37 -13.42 -15.81 8.23
N MET A 38 -12.51 -15.39 7.34
CA MET A 38 -11.32 -14.64 7.69
C MET A 38 -11.65 -13.17 7.98
N VAL A 39 -10.88 -12.57 8.88
CA VAL A 39 -10.88 -11.12 9.14
C VAL A 39 -9.70 -10.50 8.42
N TYR A 40 -9.98 -9.56 7.52
CA TYR A 40 -8.97 -8.86 6.72
C TYR A 40 -8.70 -7.47 7.30
N ALA A 41 -7.46 -7.21 7.70
CA ALA A 41 -7.03 -5.86 8.04
C ALA A 41 -6.85 -5.04 6.76
N VAL A 42 -7.43 -3.86 6.70
CA VAL A 42 -7.38 -2.97 5.54
C VAL A 42 -7.29 -1.51 5.98
N GLU A 43 -6.61 -0.67 5.22
CA GLU A 43 -6.63 0.77 5.47
C GLU A 43 -8.00 1.35 5.14
N ALA A 44 -8.58 2.11 6.07
CA ALA A 44 -9.91 2.70 5.91
C ALA A 44 -9.95 3.65 4.71
N GLY A 45 -10.91 3.48 3.81
CA GLY A 45 -11.07 4.30 2.60
C GLY A 45 -10.06 4.00 1.48
N SER A 46 -9.33 2.88 1.56
CA SER A 46 -8.45 2.39 0.51
C SER A 46 -9.20 1.60 -0.58
N ALA A 47 -8.56 1.40 -1.73
CA ALA A 47 -9.06 0.49 -2.76
C ALA A 47 -9.17 -0.95 -2.24
N GLY A 48 -8.24 -1.40 -1.40
CA GLY A 48 -8.30 -2.71 -0.74
C GLY A 48 -9.54 -2.88 0.14
N GLU A 49 -9.97 -1.84 0.85
CA GLU A 49 -11.22 -1.88 1.63
C GLU A 49 -12.45 -1.99 0.71
N GLU A 50 -12.47 -1.28 -0.41
CA GLU A 50 -13.54 -1.37 -1.41
C GLU A 50 -13.66 -2.81 -1.96
N VAL A 51 -12.55 -3.40 -2.37
CA VAL A 51 -12.49 -4.78 -2.88
C VAL A 51 -12.96 -5.79 -1.83
N ALA A 52 -12.52 -5.67 -0.56
CA ALA A 52 -12.96 -6.55 0.51
C ALA A 52 -14.48 -6.49 0.74
N LYS A 53 -15.04 -5.28 0.72
CA LYS A 53 -16.49 -5.05 0.86
C LYS A 53 -17.28 -5.62 -0.32
N GLU A 54 -16.79 -5.45 -1.55
CA GLU A 54 -17.41 -6.04 -2.75
C GLU A 54 -17.44 -7.56 -2.72
N LYS A 55 -16.37 -8.19 -2.21
CA LYS A 55 -16.27 -9.64 -2.01
C LYS A 55 -17.12 -10.14 -0.83
N GLY A 56 -17.63 -9.24 0.02
CA GLY A 56 -18.40 -9.56 1.21
C GLY A 56 -17.53 -10.17 2.32
N TRP A 57 -16.25 -9.85 2.35
CA TRP A 57 -15.33 -10.28 3.40
C TRP A 57 -15.50 -9.47 4.68
N THR A 58 -15.12 -10.05 5.81
CA THR A 58 -15.11 -9.34 7.09
C THR A 58 -13.85 -8.48 7.18
N VAL A 59 -14.03 -7.17 7.34
CA VAL A 59 -12.92 -6.22 7.42
C VAL A 59 -12.67 -5.73 8.84
N ASN A 60 -11.41 -5.56 9.19
CA ASN A 60 -10.91 -4.78 10.30
C ASN A 60 -10.25 -3.53 9.69
N SER A 61 -11.00 -2.41 9.66
CA SER A 61 -10.50 -1.15 9.09
C SER A 61 -9.53 -0.48 10.07
N VAL A 62 -8.32 -0.20 9.61
CA VAL A 62 -7.23 0.41 10.37
C VAL A 62 -6.82 1.75 9.75
N GLN A 63 -5.91 2.47 10.41
CA GLN A 63 -5.52 3.82 10.04
C GLN A 63 -4.71 3.89 8.76
N ASP A 64 -3.81 2.91 8.55
CA ASP A 64 -2.90 2.83 7.40
C ASP A 64 -2.52 1.37 7.11
N GLN A 65 -1.85 1.12 5.98
CA GLN A 65 -1.44 -0.22 5.58
C GLN A 65 -0.35 -0.82 6.49
N ALA A 66 0.49 0.01 7.11
CA ALA A 66 1.49 -0.46 8.07
C ALA A 66 0.80 -1.03 9.33
N ALA A 67 -0.28 -0.38 9.79
CA ALA A 67 -1.13 -0.90 10.85
C ALA A 67 -1.82 -2.22 10.45
N ALA A 68 -2.25 -2.37 9.18
CA ALA A 68 -2.82 -3.63 8.70
C ALA A 68 -1.82 -4.79 8.79
N LEU A 69 -0.55 -4.57 8.45
CA LEU A 69 0.50 -5.57 8.63
C LEU A 69 0.74 -5.92 10.12
N MET A 70 0.67 -4.93 11.02
CA MET A 70 0.79 -5.17 12.47
C MET A 70 -0.35 -6.03 13.01
N GLU A 71 -1.59 -5.82 12.54
CA GLU A 71 -2.75 -6.64 12.92
C GLU A 71 -2.54 -8.12 12.57
N VAL A 72 -2.00 -8.40 11.39
CA VAL A 72 -1.69 -9.78 10.97
C VAL A 72 -0.52 -10.34 11.77
N ALA A 73 0.55 -9.59 11.95
CA ALA A 73 1.73 -10.04 12.70
C ALA A 73 1.42 -10.32 14.17
N SER A 74 0.47 -9.60 14.77
CA SER A 74 -0.01 -9.83 16.14
C SER A 74 -1.04 -10.95 16.25
N GLY A 75 -1.59 -11.43 15.13
CA GLY A 75 -2.65 -12.43 15.09
C GLY A 75 -4.05 -11.89 15.42
N THR A 76 -4.23 -10.58 15.38
CA THR A 76 -5.55 -9.91 15.58
C THR A 76 -6.43 -10.05 14.34
N SER A 77 -5.82 -10.01 13.15
CA SER A 77 -6.46 -10.29 11.86
C SER A 77 -5.82 -11.49 11.19
N ASP A 78 -6.59 -12.21 10.38
CA ASP A 78 -6.13 -13.43 9.71
C ASP A 78 -5.28 -13.12 8.46
N ALA A 79 -5.58 -12.02 7.78
CA ALA A 79 -4.87 -11.53 6.60
C ALA A 79 -4.94 -10.00 6.52
N ALA A 80 -4.15 -9.40 5.63
CA ALA A 80 -4.26 -7.99 5.25
C ALA A 80 -4.42 -7.86 3.73
N ILE A 81 -5.08 -6.78 3.31
CA ILE A 81 -5.06 -6.34 1.91
C ILE A 81 -4.27 -5.05 1.88
N ILE A 82 -3.15 -5.10 1.19
CA ILE A 82 -2.20 -3.99 1.07
C ILE A 82 -1.67 -3.92 -0.36
N ASP A 83 -1.10 -2.81 -0.69
CA ASP A 83 -0.45 -2.59 -1.98
C ASP A 83 0.78 -3.48 -2.18
N LEU A 84 0.96 -3.98 -3.40
CA LEU A 84 2.07 -4.85 -3.76
C LEU A 84 3.43 -4.16 -3.53
N LEU A 85 3.53 -2.86 -3.79
CA LEU A 85 4.76 -2.09 -3.53
C LEU A 85 5.10 -2.09 -2.03
N MET A 86 4.12 -1.90 -1.14
CA MET A 86 4.34 -2.04 0.29
C MET A 86 4.70 -3.48 0.67
N ALA A 87 3.99 -4.47 0.13
CA ALA A 87 4.32 -5.87 0.38
C ALA A 87 5.79 -6.17 0.03
N GLY A 88 6.26 -5.70 -1.13
CA GLY A 88 7.65 -5.86 -1.56
C GLY A 88 8.68 -5.16 -0.66
N ALA A 89 8.31 -4.06 -0.02
CA ALA A 89 9.19 -3.32 0.88
C ALA A 89 9.20 -3.87 2.31
N MET A 90 8.08 -4.45 2.77
CA MET A 90 7.86 -4.74 4.19
C MET A 90 7.80 -6.23 4.53
N ILE A 91 7.57 -7.13 3.56
CA ILE A 91 7.33 -8.56 3.78
C ILE A 91 8.49 -9.39 3.23
N GLY A 92 8.94 -10.40 4.00
CA GLY A 92 9.95 -11.37 3.62
C GLY A 92 11.29 -11.18 4.32
N GLU A 93 12.23 -12.07 4.02
CA GLU A 93 13.54 -12.11 4.69
C GLU A 93 14.29 -10.77 4.58
N GLY A 94 14.76 -10.26 5.71
CA GLY A 94 15.50 -8.99 5.78
C GLY A 94 14.62 -7.74 5.86
N THR A 95 13.31 -7.88 5.93
CA THR A 95 12.35 -6.77 6.07
C THR A 95 11.77 -6.70 7.49
N SER A 96 10.81 -5.77 7.69
CA SER A 96 10.13 -5.61 8.99
C SER A 96 9.24 -6.81 9.36
N TYR A 97 8.75 -7.56 8.38
CA TYR A 97 7.86 -8.71 8.59
C TYR A 97 8.39 -9.96 7.88
N PRO A 98 9.50 -10.57 8.40
CA PRO A 98 10.16 -11.70 7.74
C PRO A 98 9.31 -12.97 7.71
N ASP A 99 8.36 -13.12 8.64
CA ASP A 99 7.51 -14.31 8.79
C ASP A 99 6.18 -14.20 8.00
N LEU A 100 5.87 -13.02 7.42
CA LEU A 100 4.71 -12.85 6.59
C LEU A 100 5.02 -13.21 5.13
N THR A 101 3.97 -13.56 4.39
CA THR A 101 4.02 -13.78 2.95
C THR A 101 2.74 -13.24 2.32
N TYR A 102 2.81 -12.80 1.07
CA TYR A 102 1.62 -12.47 0.28
C TYR A 102 1.35 -13.58 -0.74
N THR A 103 0.08 -13.80 -1.08
CA THR A 103 -0.37 -14.97 -1.86
C THR A 103 -0.97 -14.58 -3.19
N ASP A 104 -1.92 -13.65 -3.19
CA ASP A 104 -2.75 -13.33 -4.34
C ASP A 104 -2.68 -11.84 -4.68
N ARG A 105 -2.93 -11.53 -5.95
CA ARG A 105 -3.23 -10.18 -6.41
C ARG A 105 -4.72 -10.08 -6.66
N LEU A 106 -5.35 -9.09 -6.07
CA LEU A 106 -6.80 -8.91 -6.14
C LEU A 106 -7.20 -7.99 -7.29
N THR A 107 -6.34 -7.02 -7.62
CA THR A 107 -6.57 -5.96 -8.61
C THR A 107 -5.28 -5.69 -9.40
N GLU A 108 -5.41 -4.97 -10.50
CA GLU A 108 -4.34 -4.21 -11.14
C GLU A 108 -4.70 -2.74 -10.98
N GLU A 109 -3.77 -1.91 -10.53
CA GLU A 109 -4.00 -0.55 -10.11
C GLU A 109 -3.04 0.42 -10.78
N GLU A 110 -3.46 1.67 -10.87
CA GLU A 110 -2.63 2.78 -11.30
C GLU A 110 -2.71 3.90 -10.26
N TYR A 111 -1.55 4.41 -9.85
CA TYR A 111 -1.45 5.52 -8.92
C TYR A 111 -1.49 6.85 -9.63
N GLY A 112 -2.25 7.77 -9.06
CA GLY A 112 -2.32 9.17 -9.43
C GLY A 112 -2.27 10.07 -8.20
N ILE A 113 -2.27 11.36 -8.43
CA ILE A 113 -2.19 12.39 -7.41
C ILE A 113 -3.50 13.16 -7.39
N GLY A 114 -4.10 13.32 -6.21
CA GLY A 114 -5.40 13.97 -6.04
C GLY A 114 -5.27 15.42 -5.61
N CYS A 115 -5.95 16.31 -6.32
CA CYS A 115 -6.10 17.73 -5.99
C CYS A 115 -7.58 18.04 -5.77
N ARG A 116 -7.88 19.20 -5.21
CA ARG A 116 -9.28 19.69 -5.08
C ARG A 116 -10.01 19.58 -6.41
N LYS A 117 -11.26 19.23 -6.36
CA LYS A 117 -12.09 19.16 -7.58
C LYS A 117 -12.07 20.49 -8.34
N GLY A 118 -11.70 20.43 -9.61
CA GLY A 118 -11.56 21.61 -10.47
C GLY A 118 -10.26 22.40 -10.32
N SER A 119 -9.33 21.93 -9.47
CA SER A 119 -8.00 22.54 -9.31
C SER A 119 -7.16 22.38 -10.58
N ASP A 120 -6.42 23.43 -10.94
CA ASP A 120 -5.42 23.42 -12.01
C ASP A 120 -4.07 22.81 -11.58
N LEU A 121 -3.91 22.52 -10.28
CA LEU A 121 -2.69 21.93 -9.73
C LEU A 121 -2.38 20.56 -10.34
N ALA A 122 -3.39 19.74 -10.62
CA ALA A 122 -3.20 18.43 -11.26
C ALA A 122 -2.53 18.57 -12.65
N GLN A 123 -2.93 19.57 -13.44
CA GLN A 123 -2.30 19.85 -14.73
C GLN A 123 -0.86 20.33 -14.56
N TYR A 124 -0.60 21.20 -13.58
CA TYR A 124 0.75 21.66 -13.27
C TYR A 124 1.65 20.48 -12.88
N ILE A 125 1.17 19.60 -12.00
CA ILE A 125 1.92 18.41 -11.57
C ILE A 125 2.21 17.50 -12.77
N ASN A 126 1.24 17.27 -13.67
CA ASN A 126 1.47 16.50 -14.89
C ASN A 126 2.63 17.05 -15.74
N CYS A 127 2.75 18.37 -15.85
CA CYS A 127 3.87 18.99 -16.56
C CYS A 127 5.22 18.70 -15.87
N VAL A 128 5.26 18.84 -14.53
CA VAL A 128 6.48 18.57 -13.75
C VAL A 128 6.88 17.10 -13.83
N LEU A 129 5.89 16.18 -13.74
CA LEU A 129 6.14 14.74 -13.90
C LEU A 129 6.60 14.40 -15.32
N GLY A 130 6.06 15.08 -16.34
CA GLY A 130 6.53 14.97 -17.72
C GLY A 130 8.01 15.31 -17.85
N ASP A 131 8.43 16.48 -17.36
CA ASP A 131 9.82 16.89 -17.32
C ASP A 131 10.70 15.91 -16.55
N ALA A 132 10.24 15.44 -15.39
CA ALA A 132 10.96 14.49 -14.55
C ALA A 132 11.15 13.13 -15.24
N TYR A 133 10.15 12.66 -15.96
CA TYR A 133 10.21 11.41 -16.73
C TYR A 133 11.18 11.54 -17.91
N GLN A 134 11.07 12.59 -18.72
CA GLN A 134 11.90 12.82 -19.91
C GLN A 134 13.37 13.08 -19.55
N SER A 135 13.65 13.72 -18.41
CA SER A 135 15.01 13.93 -17.91
C SER A 135 15.64 12.69 -17.26
N GLY A 136 14.89 11.62 -17.06
CA GLY A 136 15.31 10.41 -16.33
C GLY A 136 15.38 10.60 -14.81
N THR A 137 14.86 11.70 -14.29
CA THR A 137 14.80 11.95 -12.82
C THR A 137 13.86 10.97 -12.13
N MET A 138 12.68 10.73 -12.72
CA MET A 138 11.70 9.78 -12.17
C MET A 138 12.26 8.35 -12.13
N GLN A 139 12.97 7.90 -13.16
CA GLN A 139 13.62 6.59 -13.21
C GLN A 139 14.72 6.44 -12.16
N LYS A 140 15.50 7.50 -11.91
CA LYS A 140 16.51 7.50 -10.85
C LYS A 140 15.90 7.38 -9.46
N LEU A 141 14.81 8.12 -9.19
CA LEU A 141 14.08 8.01 -7.94
C LEU A 141 13.46 6.61 -7.77
N ALA A 142 12.82 6.08 -8.82
CA ALA A 142 12.28 4.72 -8.80
C ALA A 142 13.37 3.69 -8.43
N GLN A 143 14.52 3.75 -9.07
CA GLN A 143 15.66 2.88 -8.76
C GLN A 143 16.16 3.06 -7.32
N GLN A 144 16.22 4.29 -6.81
CA GLN A 144 16.64 4.60 -5.45
C GLN A 144 15.74 3.91 -4.41
N TYR A 145 14.44 3.84 -4.67
CA TYR A 145 13.44 3.27 -3.78
C TYR A 145 13.03 1.84 -4.14
N GLY A 146 13.77 1.17 -5.03
CA GLY A 146 13.53 -0.23 -5.37
C GLY A 146 12.30 -0.47 -6.25
N ILE A 147 11.75 0.59 -6.84
CA ILE A 147 10.64 0.49 -7.80
C ILE A 147 11.22 0.18 -9.18
N THR A 148 10.73 -0.86 -9.83
CA THR A 148 11.21 -1.24 -11.17
C THR A 148 10.67 -0.27 -12.23
N GLU A 149 11.47 0.03 -13.25
CA GLU A 149 11.10 0.97 -14.31
C GLU A 149 9.82 0.53 -15.06
N GLU A 150 9.55 -0.77 -15.11
CA GLU A 150 8.35 -1.34 -15.75
C GLU A 150 7.03 -0.93 -15.06
N LEU A 151 7.11 -0.53 -13.79
CA LEU A 151 5.96 -0.02 -13.04
C LEU A 151 5.71 1.46 -13.31
N LEU A 152 6.68 2.21 -13.84
CA LEU A 152 6.47 3.60 -14.20
C LEU A 152 5.57 3.72 -15.41
N VAL A 153 4.59 4.61 -15.32
CA VAL A 153 3.75 4.98 -16.46
C VAL A 153 4.45 6.12 -17.22
N PRO A 154 4.68 5.97 -18.52
CA PRO A 154 5.32 7.02 -19.32
C PRO A 154 4.57 8.36 -19.24
N GLN A 155 5.28 9.42 -18.89
CA GLN A 155 4.76 10.77 -18.81
C GLN A 155 5.13 11.58 -20.05
N GLN A 156 4.27 12.52 -20.44
CA GLN A 156 4.51 13.41 -21.55
C GLN A 156 4.81 14.83 -21.08
N GLU A 157 5.72 15.50 -21.74
CA GLU A 157 5.93 16.93 -21.52
C GLU A 157 4.64 17.72 -21.80
N GLY A 158 4.43 18.75 -21.02
CA GLY A 158 3.26 19.60 -21.13
C GLY A 158 3.61 21.08 -20.88
N THR A 159 2.65 21.94 -21.17
CA THR A 159 2.72 23.37 -20.82
C THR A 159 1.58 23.70 -19.86
N PHE A 160 1.88 24.52 -18.88
CA PHE A 160 0.90 25.00 -17.91
C PHE A 160 0.75 26.51 -18.01
N THR A 161 -0.49 26.98 -17.91
CA THR A 161 -0.81 28.39 -17.78
C THR A 161 -1.87 28.53 -16.70
N ALA A 162 -1.57 29.31 -15.64
CA ALA A 162 -2.49 29.52 -14.54
C ALA A 162 -3.77 30.23 -15.00
N GLY A 163 -4.92 29.73 -14.53
CA GLY A 163 -6.22 30.36 -14.72
C GLY A 163 -6.47 31.54 -13.76
N GLU A 164 -7.67 32.13 -13.83
CA GLU A 164 -8.05 33.26 -12.95
C GLU A 164 -8.16 32.81 -11.48
N ASP A 165 -8.76 31.63 -11.21
CA ASP A 165 -8.92 31.02 -9.88
C ASP A 165 -7.91 29.87 -9.67
N SER A 166 -6.64 30.13 -9.94
CA SER A 166 -5.58 29.13 -9.94
C SER A 166 -5.19 28.71 -8.52
N ASP A 167 -5.33 27.42 -8.22
CA ASP A 167 -4.78 26.83 -6.99
C ASP A 167 -3.24 26.90 -6.99
N VAL A 168 -2.60 26.79 -8.15
CA VAL A 168 -1.16 26.98 -8.30
C VAL A 168 -0.75 28.38 -7.82
N SER A 169 -1.45 29.43 -8.28
CA SER A 169 -1.21 30.79 -7.84
C SER A 169 -1.48 30.97 -6.34
N TYR A 170 -2.53 30.37 -5.80
CA TYR A 170 -2.82 30.37 -4.36
C TYR A 170 -1.68 29.75 -3.55
N ILE A 171 -1.17 28.57 -3.95
CA ILE A 171 -0.09 27.86 -3.27
C ILE A 171 1.20 28.69 -3.33
N GLN A 172 1.52 29.29 -4.47
CA GLN A 172 2.68 30.18 -4.62
C GLN A 172 2.59 31.40 -3.71
N GLN A 173 1.41 32.02 -3.58
CA GLN A 173 1.20 33.15 -2.68
C GLN A 173 1.27 32.74 -1.20
N LYS A 174 0.73 31.56 -0.87
CA LYS A 174 0.80 30.97 0.48
C LYS A 174 2.23 30.61 0.86
N GLY A 175 3.10 30.28 -0.11
CA GLY A 175 4.49 29.91 0.07
C GLY A 175 4.71 28.47 0.55
N THR A 176 3.68 27.62 0.55
CA THR A 176 3.77 26.24 1.06
C THR A 176 2.86 25.32 0.25
N LEU A 177 3.40 24.16 -0.15
CA LEU A 177 2.61 23.01 -0.67
C LEU A 177 2.37 22.05 0.49
N VAL A 178 1.12 21.83 0.86
CA VAL A 178 0.73 20.89 1.92
C VAL A 178 0.28 19.58 1.30
N VAL A 179 1.02 18.51 1.60
CA VAL A 179 0.84 17.16 1.04
C VAL A 179 0.24 16.25 2.09
N GLY A 180 -0.94 15.70 1.84
CA GLY A 180 -1.59 14.68 2.67
C GLY A 180 -1.08 13.29 2.33
N ILE A 181 -0.58 12.58 3.34
CA ILE A 181 0.06 11.27 3.23
C ILE A 181 -0.38 10.34 4.36
N THR A 182 -0.06 9.05 4.22
CA THR A 182 0.03 8.05 5.30
C THR A 182 1.44 7.44 5.31
N GLU A 183 1.76 6.61 6.30
CA GLU A 183 3.04 5.90 6.30
C GLU A 183 2.98 4.69 5.36
N PHE A 184 3.65 4.81 4.21
CA PHE A 184 3.57 3.86 3.11
C PHE A 184 4.94 3.69 2.42
N ALA A 185 5.81 2.83 2.94
CA ALA A 185 7.05 2.48 2.24
C ALA A 185 6.75 1.64 0.96
N PRO A 186 7.43 1.90 -0.16
CA PRO A 186 8.54 2.82 -0.38
C PRO A 186 8.11 4.21 -0.91
N MET A 187 6.82 4.55 -0.87
CA MET A 187 6.28 5.79 -1.43
C MET A 187 6.50 6.98 -0.50
N ASP A 188 6.04 6.89 0.76
CA ASP A 188 6.17 7.92 1.80
C ASP A 188 6.47 7.26 3.14
N TYR A 189 7.64 7.48 3.67
CA TYR A 189 8.04 6.96 4.98
C TYR A 189 9.14 7.81 5.61
N LYS A 190 9.42 7.59 6.89
CA LYS A 190 10.44 8.35 7.61
C LYS A 190 11.78 7.64 7.60
N ASP A 191 12.84 8.42 7.39
CA ASP A 191 14.21 7.97 7.62
C ASP A 191 14.54 7.93 9.13
N GLU A 192 15.78 7.53 9.45
CA GLU A 192 16.29 7.47 10.83
C GLU A 192 16.29 8.83 11.55
N ASN A 193 16.25 9.94 10.81
CA ASN A 193 16.20 11.30 11.32
C ASN A 193 14.77 11.84 11.44
N GLY A 194 13.76 11.03 11.10
CA GLY A 194 12.37 11.42 11.09
C GLY A 194 11.95 12.28 9.89
N GLN A 195 12.79 12.36 8.84
CA GLN A 195 12.48 13.09 7.62
C GLN A 195 11.66 12.22 6.66
N TRP A 196 10.63 12.81 6.08
CA TRP A 196 9.85 12.12 5.03
C TRP A 196 10.71 11.91 3.78
N ILE A 197 10.81 10.67 3.36
CA ILE A 197 11.49 10.20 2.16
C ILE A 197 10.59 9.19 1.44
N GLY A 198 10.95 8.80 0.25
CA GLY A 198 10.22 7.85 -0.57
C GLY A 198 10.02 8.37 -1.99
N PHE A 199 9.52 7.52 -2.85
CA PHE A 199 9.34 7.86 -4.25
C PHE A 199 8.37 9.02 -4.43
N ASP A 200 7.21 8.98 -3.75
CA ASP A 200 6.20 10.02 -3.80
C ASP A 200 6.66 11.27 -3.05
N ALA A 201 7.24 11.10 -1.86
CA ALA A 201 7.76 12.23 -1.09
C ALA A 201 8.80 13.04 -1.87
N ASP A 202 9.72 12.38 -2.59
CA ASP A 202 10.76 13.08 -3.33
C ASP A 202 10.24 13.69 -4.64
N LEU A 203 9.25 13.08 -5.29
CA LEU A 203 8.55 13.71 -6.41
C LEU A 203 7.74 14.94 -5.94
N ALA A 204 7.08 14.87 -4.78
CA ALA A 204 6.37 16.00 -4.20
C ALA A 204 7.32 17.17 -3.84
N LYS A 205 8.51 16.87 -3.31
CA LYS A 205 9.57 17.87 -3.08
C LYS A 205 10.00 18.55 -4.39
N LEU A 206 10.16 17.77 -5.48
CA LEU A 206 10.47 18.31 -6.79
C LEU A 206 9.38 19.26 -7.29
N VAL A 207 8.10 18.94 -7.07
CA VAL A 207 6.98 19.80 -7.42
C VAL A 207 6.99 21.09 -6.59
N ALA A 208 7.23 21.01 -5.28
CA ALA A 208 7.34 22.19 -4.41
C ALA A 208 8.50 23.11 -4.84
N GLU A 209 9.67 22.53 -5.18
CA GLU A 209 10.81 23.26 -5.72
C GLU A 209 10.46 24.01 -7.02
N ARG A 210 9.76 23.34 -7.93
CA ARG A 210 9.31 23.96 -9.20
C ARG A 210 8.24 25.04 -9.01
N LEU A 211 7.42 24.92 -7.97
CA LEU A 211 6.48 25.98 -7.54
C LEU A 211 7.18 27.16 -6.88
N GLY A 212 8.42 26.96 -6.37
CA GLY A 212 9.15 27.96 -5.61
C GLY A 212 8.60 28.13 -4.19
N VAL A 213 8.10 27.05 -3.56
CA VAL A 213 7.48 27.06 -2.23
C VAL A 213 8.11 26.00 -1.32
N GLU A 214 7.91 26.16 -0.01
CA GLU A 214 8.24 25.12 0.97
C GLU A 214 7.26 23.93 0.86
N ILE A 215 7.70 22.74 1.29
CA ILE A 215 6.84 21.56 1.36
C ILE A 215 6.51 21.24 2.81
N GLN A 216 5.26 20.84 3.05
CA GLN A 216 4.82 20.33 4.35
C GLN A 216 4.06 19.01 4.13
N PHE A 217 4.53 17.94 4.78
CA PHE A 217 3.82 16.67 4.82
C PHE A 217 2.92 16.60 6.06
N VAL A 218 1.68 16.18 5.86
CA VAL A 218 0.68 16.02 6.91
C VAL A 218 0.14 14.60 6.84
N VAL A 219 0.27 13.85 7.93
CA VAL A 219 -0.36 12.53 8.05
C VAL A 219 -1.86 12.74 8.24
N ILE A 220 -2.65 12.18 7.35
CA ILE A 220 -4.12 12.29 7.34
C ILE A 220 -4.78 10.96 7.67
N ASP A 221 -6.05 11.01 8.07
CA ASP A 221 -6.94 9.85 7.96
C ASP A 221 -7.29 9.67 6.48
N TRP A 222 -6.87 8.53 5.89
CA TRP A 222 -7.04 8.27 4.46
C TRP A 222 -8.50 8.30 4.03
N GLY A 223 -9.41 7.88 4.90
CA GLY A 223 -10.85 7.97 4.67
C GLY A 223 -11.38 9.40 4.58
N GLN A 224 -10.62 10.40 5.09
CA GLN A 224 -10.99 11.81 5.08
C GLN A 224 -10.31 12.63 3.99
N LYS A 225 -9.50 12.03 3.13
CA LYS A 225 -8.69 12.73 2.12
C LYS A 225 -9.45 13.75 1.27
N ILE A 226 -10.71 13.47 0.90
CA ILE A 226 -11.54 14.40 0.13
C ILE A 226 -11.93 15.63 1.00
N ASN A 227 -12.33 15.40 2.25
CA ASN A 227 -12.69 16.47 3.17
C ASN A 227 -11.48 17.37 3.50
N GLU A 228 -10.28 16.77 3.62
CA GLU A 228 -9.04 17.51 3.86
C GLU A 228 -8.67 18.41 2.66
N LEU A 229 -8.87 17.94 1.43
CA LEU A 229 -8.73 18.75 0.21
C LEU A 229 -9.76 19.88 0.13
N ASP A 230 -11.04 19.57 0.36
CA ASP A 230 -12.14 20.54 0.25
C ASP A 230 -12.03 21.66 1.30
N SER A 231 -11.60 21.31 2.51
CA SER A 231 -11.36 22.30 3.58
C SER A 231 -10.09 23.13 3.39
N LYS A 232 -9.24 22.79 2.41
CA LYS A 232 -7.91 23.38 2.20
C LYS A 232 -6.92 23.12 3.37
N ALA A 233 -7.16 22.08 4.16
CA ALA A 233 -6.20 21.62 5.16
C ALA A 233 -4.96 21.03 4.48
N ILE A 234 -5.16 20.39 3.33
CA ILE A 234 -4.10 19.97 2.41
C ILE A 234 -4.35 20.52 1.00
N ASP A 235 -3.30 20.61 0.20
CA ASP A 235 -3.39 21.05 -1.20
C ASP A 235 -3.48 19.87 -2.16
N VAL A 236 -2.86 18.76 -1.78
CA VAL A 236 -2.73 17.55 -2.60
C VAL A 236 -2.71 16.31 -1.71
N VAL A 237 -3.32 15.23 -2.20
CA VAL A 237 -3.16 13.86 -1.68
C VAL A 237 -2.16 13.15 -2.56
N TRP A 238 -1.05 12.71 -2.00
CA TRP A 238 0.02 12.05 -2.74
C TRP A 238 0.64 10.93 -1.91
N ASN A 239 0.20 9.70 -2.12
CA ASN A 239 0.57 8.56 -1.26
C ASN A 239 0.21 7.22 -1.95
N GLY A 240 0.70 7.01 -3.18
CA GLY A 240 0.32 5.81 -3.93
C GLY A 240 -1.20 5.69 -4.10
N MET A 241 -1.88 6.79 -4.39
CA MET A 241 -3.35 6.80 -4.44
C MET A 241 -3.87 6.12 -5.70
N THR A 242 -4.59 5.02 -5.53
CA THR A 242 -5.26 4.31 -6.64
C THR A 242 -6.32 5.18 -7.29
N LEU A 243 -6.27 5.28 -8.62
CA LEU A 243 -7.23 6.03 -9.43
C LEU A 243 -8.53 5.23 -9.62
N THR A 244 -9.31 5.06 -8.54
CA THR A 244 -10.65 4.46 -8.64
C THR A 244 -11.65 5.43 -9.27
N ASP A 245 -12.77 4.92 -9.81
CA ASP A 245 -13.83 5.75 -10.34
C ASP A 245 -14.37 6.75 -9.29
N GLY A 246 -14.42 6.32 -8.02
CA GLY A 246 -14.81 7.16 -6.89
C GLY A 246 -13.87 8.34 -6.70
N VAL A 247 -12.56 8.07 -6.66
CA VAL A 247 -11.50 9.09 -6.54
C VAL A 247 -11.54 10.06 -7.71
N MET A 248 -11.55 9.57 -8.95
CA MET A 248 -11.57 10.41 -10.16
C MET A 248 -12.83 11.27 -10.27
N SER A 249 -13.96 10.82 -9.72
CA SER A 249 -15.19 11.60 -9.70
C SER A 249 -15.18 12.72 -8.64
N ALA A 250 -14.45 12.53 -7.54
CA ALA A 250 -14.42 13.44 -6.39
C ALA A 250 -13.31 14.49 -6.47
N MET A 251 -12.21 14.21 -7.17
CA MET A 251 -11.00 15.03 -7.21
C MET A 251 -10.63 15.43 -8.63
N ALA A 252 -9.76 16.43 -8.79
CA ALA A 252 -8.97 16.64 -10.00
C ALA A 252 -7.69 15.78 -9.86
N CYS A 253 -7.61 14.69 -10.63
CA CYS A 253 -6.48 13.78 -10.56
C CYS A 253 -5.46 14.05 -11.67
N THR A 254 -4.20 13.74 -11.39
CA THR A 254 -3.16 13.67 -12.43
C THR A 254 -3.39 12.46 -13.34
N ASN A 255 -2.60 12.39 -14.42
CA ASN A 255 -2.40 11.13 -15.11
C ASN A 255 -1.80 10.10 -14.14
N ALA A 256 -2.01 8.81 -14.43
CA ALA A 256 -1.30 7.75 -13.73
C ALA A 256 0.22 7.91 -13.91
N TYR A 257 0.99 7.67 -12.84
CA TYR A 257 2.45 7.77 -12.88
C TYR A 257 3.17 6.47 -12.49
N CYS A 258 2.49 5.58 -11.77
CA CYS A 258 3.03 4.29 -11.33
C CYS A 258 1.93 3.23 -11.35
N LYS A 259 2.30 1.97 -11.60
CA LYS A 259 1.41 0.81 -11.54
C LYS A 259 1.59 0.08 -10.22
N ASN A 260 0.52 -0.56 -9.75
CA ASN A 260 0.48 -1.38 -8.55
C ASN A 260 -0.54 -2.53 -8.68
N ALA A 261 -0.70 -3.32 -7.64
CA ALA A 261 -1.72 -4.37 -7.53
C ALA A 261 -2.12 -4.58 -6.06
#